data_d8d0680cc5d7cdb02bac9691c8547b2a
#
_entry.id   d8d0680cc5d7cdb02bac9691c8547b2a
#
_cell.length_a   1.000
_cell.length_b   1.000
_cell.length_c   1.000
_cell.angle_alpha   90.00
_cell.angle_beta   90.00
_cell.angle_gamma   90.00
#
_symmetry.space_group_name_H-M   'P 1'
#
loop_
_entity.id
_entity.type
_entity.pdbx_description
1 polymer ?
#
loop_
_entity_poly.entity_id
_entity_poly.type
_entity_poly.pdbx_seq_one_letter_code
_entity_poly.pdbx_strand_id
1 'polypeptide(L)'
;MQLPENFDATWMELNERLKPKQNDHCYQIGLAGEFAFGEFCGLYPNIDKSNADNGIDFNLPLVFTIDVKTSVKWPPYLLVKTNVCVPDIVVLVHYNNGQPKLIGWEFGTAIITKPVKDFGCGTPSYYISSSELRSMEELKKRLFLRRFANG
;
A
#
# COMPACT_ATOMS: atom_id res chain seq x y z
N MET A 1 -1.48 -3.77 18.00
CA MET A 1 -0.33 -4.60 17.54
C MET A 1 0.92 -3.74 17.59
N GLN A 2 1.96 -4.24 18.20
CA GLN A 2 3.25 -3.56 18.30
C GLN A 2 4.21 -4.13 17.29
N LEU A 3 4.97 -3.28 16.60
CA LEU A 3 6.04 -3.74 15.73
C LEU A 3 7.17 -4.34 16.57
N PRO A 4 7.88 -5.36 16.05
CA PRO A 4 9.02 -5.90 16.76
C PRO A 4 10.17 -4.88 16.82
N GLU A 5 11.02 -5.01 17.81
CA GLU A 5 12.17 -4.13 17.99
C GLU A 5 13.11 -4.11 16.77
N ASN A 6 13.12 -5.19 15.99
CA ASN A 6 13.98 -5.33 14.82
C ASN A 6 13.17 -5.30 13.51
N PHE A 7 12.26 -4.35 13.38
CA PHE A 7 11.42 -4.26 12.18
C PHE A 7 12.26 -4.17 10.90
N ASP A 8 13.29 -3.33 10.89
CA ASP A 8 14.17 -3.18 9.73
C ASP A 8 14.95 -4.45 9.42
N ALA A 9 15.43 -5.14 10.46
CA ALA A 9 16.14 -6.40 10.28
C ALA A 9 15.21 -7.47 9.72
N THR A 10 13.96 -7.51 10.17
CA THR A 10 12.95 -8.44 9.66
C THR A 10 12.68 -8.17 8.18
N TRP A 11 12.56 -6.89 7.79
CA TRP A 11 12.40 -6.49 6.41
C TRP A 11 13.58 -6.98 5.54
N MET A 12 14.79 -6.74 5.99
CA MET A 12 16.00 -7.14 5.25
C MET A 12 16.09 -8.64 5.11
N GLU A 13 15.85 -9.39 6.17
CA GLU A 13 15.86 -10.85 6.15
C GLU A 13 14.83 -11.39 5.16
N LEU A 14 13.62 -10.86 5.22
CA LEU A 14 12.54 -11.26 4.33
C LEU A 14 12.87 -10.95 2.87
N ASN A 15 13.39 -9.77 2.62
CA ASN A 15 13.78 -9.34 1.28
C ASN A 15 14.86 -10.28 0.69
N GLU A 16 15.83 -10.69 1.49
CA GLU A 16 16.85 -11.65 1.06
C GLU A 16 16.24 -13.01 0.74
N ARG A 17 15.30 -13.48 1.55
CA ARG A 17 14.63 -14.76 1.33
C ARG A 17 13.80 -14.78 0.05
N LEU A 18 13.20 -13.66 -0.30
CA LEU A 18 12.35 -13.54 -1.49
C LEU A 18 13.14 -13.23 -2.76
N LYS A 19 14.33 -12.68 -2.63
CA LYS A 19 15.18 -12.24 -3.74
C LYS A 19 15.40 -13.30 -4.83
N PRO A 20 15.67 -14.56 -4.51
CA PRO A 20 15.84 -15.58 -5.56
C PRO A 20 14.57 -15.87 -6.36
N LYS A 21 13.39 -15.60 -5.79
CA LYS A 21 12.10 -15.85 -6.42
C LYS A 21 11.58 -14.64 -7.17
N GLN A 22 11.91 -13.46 -6.69
CA GLN A 22 11.41 -12.19 -7.19
C GLN A 22 12.59 -11.25 -7.39
N ASN A 23 13.34 -11.50 -8.44
CA ASN A 23 14.51 -10.68 -8.79
C ASN A 23 14.08 -9.40 -9.51
N ASP A 24 13.00 -8.80 -9.09
CA ASP A 24 12.45 -7.60 -9.70
C ASP A 24 12.64 -6.41 -8.75
N HIS A 25 13.32 -5.39 -9.25
CA HIS A 25 13.52 -4.14 -8.53
C HIS A 25 12.18 -3.51 -8.15
N CYS A 26 11.19 -3.58 -9.03
CA CYS A 26 9.85 -3.06 -8.76
C CYS A 26 9.19 -3.79 -7.58
N TYR A 27 9.41 -5.08 -7.46
CA TYR A 27 8.89 -5.87 -6.35
C TYR A 27 9.49 -5.40 -5.02
N GLN A 28 10.79 -5.16 -4.99
CA GLN A 28 11.46 -4.67 -3.80
C GLN A 28 10.99 -3.28 -3.38
N ILE A 29 10.77 -2.40 -4.35
CA ILE A 29 10.22 -1.06 -4.10
C ILE A 29 8.81 -1.16 -3.52
N GLY A 30 7.97 -2.02 -4.10
CA GLY A 30 6.62 -2.25 -3.59
C GLY A 30 6.64 -2.74 -2.15
N LEU A 31 7.50 -3.70 -1.86
CA LEU A 31 7.65 -4.25 -0.52
C LEU A 31 8.11 -3.20 0.49
N ALA A 32 9.03 -2.32 0.08
CA ALA A 32 9.48 -1.22 0.93
C ALA A 32 8.32 -0.29 1.31
N GLY A 33 7.41 -0.02 0.37
CA GLY A 33 6.22 0.78 0.64
C GLY A 33 5.27 0.11 1.62
N GLU A 34 5.06 -1.19 1.46
CA GLU A 34 4.22 -1.97 2.38
C GLU A 34 4.77 -1.92 3.80
N PHE A 35 6.07 -2.11 3.97
CA PHE A 35 6.70 -2.06 5.28
C PHE A 35 6.67 -0.66 5.89
N ALA A 36 6.84 0.39 5.08
CA ALA A 36 6.73 1.77 5.56
C ALA A 36 5.34 2.06 6.12
N PHE A 37 4.30 1.62 5.42
CA PHE A 37 2.93 1.76 5.91
C PHE A 37 2.70 0.92 7.17
N GLY A 38 3.20 -0.30 7.19
CA GLY A 38 3.09 -1.18 8.35
C GLY A 38 3.73 -0.57 9.59
N GLU A 39 4.91 0.01 9.44
CA GLU A 39 5.59 0.70 10.53
C GLU A 39 4.78 1.89 11.06
N PHE A 40 4.21 2.67 10.14
CA PHE A 40 3.38 3.82 10.48
C PHE A 40 2.14 3.43 11.30
N CYS A 41 1.50 2.32 10.97
CA CYS A 41 0.25 1.87 11.60
C CYS A 41 0.42 0.80 12.67
N GLY A 42 1.63 0.27 12.86
CA GLY A 42 1.87 -0.83 13.78
C GLY A 42 1.30 -2.15 13.27
N LEU A 43 1.39 -2.40 11.96
CA LEU A 43 0.84 -3.60 11.32
C LEU A 43 1.93 -4.34 10.55
N TYR A 44 1.73 -5.65 10.38
CA TYR A 44 2.56 -6.45 9.49
C TYR A 44 1.91 -6.61 8.12
N PRO A 45 2.68 -6.43 7.04
CA PRO A 45 2.17 -6.71 5.70
C PRO A 45 1.82 -8.20 5.53
N ASN A 46 0.84 -8.45 4.69
CA ASN A 46 0.51 -9.82 4.27
C ASN A 46 1.48 -10.22 3.16
N ILE A 47 2.54 -10.92 3.53
CA ILE A 47 3.61 -11.33 2.62
C ILE A 47 3.42 -12.72 2.05
N ASP A 48 2.54 -13.52 2.63
CA ASP A 48 2.18 -14.83 2.11
C ASP A 48 1.03 -14.67 1.12
N LYS A 49 1.38 -14.17 -0.07
CA LYS A 49 0.45 -13.97 -1.17
C LYS A 49 0.46 -15.19 -2.10
N SER A 50 0.25 -16.36 -1.54
CA SER A 50 0.15 -17.59 -2.32
C SER A 50 -0.97 -17.48 -3.37
N ASN A 51 -1.98 -16.67 -3.09
CA ASN A 51 -3.03 -16.27 -4.03
C ASN A 51 -2.84 -14.78 -4.34
N ALA A 52 -1.91 -14.49 -5.23
CA ALA A 52 -1.52 -13.12 -5.59
C ALA A 52 -2.65 -12.28 -6.20
N ASP A 53 -3.83 -12.86 -6.32
CA ASP A 53 -4.92 -12.30 -7.12
C ASP A 53 -5.67 -11.18 -6.45
N ASN A 54 -5.54 -11.04 -5.14
CA ASN A 54 -6.37 -10.11 -4.39
C ASN A 54 -5.74 -8.74 -4.17
N GLY A 55 -4.41 -8.61 -4.37
CA GLY A 55 -3.72 -7.33 -4.22
C GLY A 55 -3.89 -6.70 -2.84
N ILE A 56 -4.21 -7.51 -1.83
CA ILE A 56 -4.44 -7.02 -0.47
C ILE A 56 -3.16 -7.16 0.33
N ASP A 57 -2.56 -6.03 0.68
CA ASP A 57 -1.32 -6.00 1.45
C ASP A 57 -1.58 -6.10 2.95
N PHE A 58 -2.72 -5.58 3.40
CA PHE A 58 -3.12 -5.62 4.80
C PHE A 58 -4.58 -6.01 4.89
N ASN A 59 -4.86 -7.01 5.71
CA ASN A 59 -6.23 -7.44 5.98
C ASN A 59 -6.49 -7.26 7.47
N LEU A 60 -7.35 -6.30 7.79
CA LEU A 60 -7.77 -6.04 9.17
C LEU A 60 -9.15 -6.64 9.35
N PRO A 61 -9.27 -7.83 9.95
CA PRO A 61 -10.56 -8.50 10.10
C PRO A 61 -11.59 -7.58 10.74
N LEU A 62 -12.79 -7.52 10.15
CA LEU A 62 -13.90 -6.69 10.61
C LEU A 62 -13.65 -5.18 10.51
N VAL A 63 -12.56 -4.76 9.87
CA VAL A 63 -12.25 -3.34 9.69
C VAL A 63 -12.09 -3.02 8.21
N PHE A 64 -10.88 -3.17 7.66
CA PHE A 64 -10.58 -2.75 6.28
C PHE A 64 -9.61 -3.70 5.59
N THR A 65 -9.75 -3.80 4.26
CA THR A 65 -8.71 -4.34 3.39
C THR A 65 -7.92 -3.17 2.83
N ILE A 66 -6.61 -3.26 2.83
CA ILE A 66 -5.72 -2.17 2.46
C ILE A 66 -4.69 -2.66 1.43
N ASP A 67 -4.54 -1.91 0.35
CA ASP A 67 -3.50 -2.12 -0.65
C ASP A 67 -2.58 -0.90 -0.65
N VAL A 68 -1.29 -1.12 -0.74
CA VAL A 68 -0.27 -0.07 -0.79
C VAL A 68 0.34 -0.01 -2.17
N LYS A 69 0.27 1.15 -2.81
CA LYS A 69 0.88 1.41 -4.11
C LYS A 69 2.10 2.29 -3.94
N THR A 70 3.21 1.89 -4.52
CA THR A 70 4.46 2.64 -4.42
C THR A 70 4.86 3.17 -5.79
N SER A 71 5.18 4.46 -5.85
CA SER A 71 5.61 5.14 -7.07
C SER A 71 7.01 5.72 -6.88
N VAL A 72 7.82 5.64 -7.92
CA VAL A 72 9.14 6.30 -7.97
C VAL A 72 9.08 7.63 -8.69
N LYS A 73 7.96 7.93 -9.34
CA LYS A 73 7.79 9.18 -10.11
C LYS A 73 7.44 10.34 -9.21
N TRP A 74 7.83 11.53 -9.61
CA TRP A 74 7.50 12.75 -8.90
C TRP A 74 6.88 13.77 -9.85
N PRO A 75 5.75 14.42 -9.51
CA PRO A 75 4.91 14.08 -8.34
C PRO A 75 4.25 12.71 -8.51
N PRO A 76 4.04 11.98 -7.41
CA PRO A 76 3.42 10.67 -7.51
C PRO A 76 1.91 10.78 -7.71
N TYR A 77 1.37 9.81 -8.46
CA TYR A 77 -0.06 9.62 -8.63
C TYR A 77 -0.46 8.28 -8.08
N LEU A 78 -1.63 8.21 -7.47
CA LEU A 78 -2.21 6.92 -7.10
C LEU A 78 -2.87 6.35 -8.35
N LEU A 79 -2.41 5.19 -8.79
CA LEU A 79 -2.92 4.49 -9.96
C LEU A 79 -3.51 3.15 -9.53
N VAL A 80 -4.77 2.90 -9.90
CA VAL A 80 -5.45 1.64 -9.61
C VAL A 80 -6.07 1.12 -10.90
N LYS A 81 -5.70 -0.08 -11.30
CA LYS A 81 -6.21 -0.68 -12.54
C LYS A 81 -7.72 -0.91 -12.47
N THR A 82 -8.40 -0.68 -13.57
CA THR A 82 -9.86 -0.82 -13.63
C THR A 82 -10.33 -2.27 -13.66
N ASN A 83 -9.43 -3.21 -13.98
CA ASN A 83 -9.76 -4.64 -14.09
C ASN A 83 -9.53 -5.44 -12.82
N VAL A 84 -9.29 -4.77 -11.69
CA VAL A 84 -9.09 -5.42 -10.40
C VAL A 84 -10.20 -5.02 -9.43
N CYS A 85 -10.44 -5.87 -8.45
CA CYS A 85 -11.33 -5.54 -7.35
C CYS A 85 -10.61 -4.55 -6.42
N VAL A 86 -11.17 -3.36 -6.25
CA VAL A 86 -10.52 -2.32 -5.44
C VAL A 86 -10.78 -2.62 -3.96
N PRO A 87 -9.75 -2.66 -3.11
CA PRO A 87 -9.93 -2.86 -1.68
C PRO A 87 -10.59 -1.64 -1.02
N ASP A 88 -10.88 -1.76 0.28
CA ASP A 88 -11.53 -0.68 1.02
C ASP A 88 -10.71 0.60 1.03
N ILE A 89 -9.40 0.45 1.15
CA ILE A 89 -8.46 1.58 1.25
C ILE A 89 -7.24 1.30 0.37
N VAL A 90 -6.79 2.32 -0.35
CA VAL A 90 -5.54 2.27 -1.11
C VAL A 90 -4.64 3.42 -0.64
N VAL A 91 -3.39 3.08 -0.34
CA VAL A 91 -2.39 4.03 0.17
C VAL A 91 -1.32 4.26 -0.90
N LEU A 92 -0.90 5.51 -1.07
CA LEU A 92 0.19 5.87 -1.98
C LEU A 92 1.47 6.15 -1.18
N VAL A 93 2.55 5.50 -1.59
CA VAL A 93 3.90 5.73 -1.07
C VAL A 93 4.78 6.21 -2.21
N HIS A 94 5.61 7.22 -1.96
CA HIS A 94 6.66 7.64 -2.87
C HIS A 94 8.00 7.09 -2.40
N TYR A 95 8.71 6.44 -3.30
CA TYR A 95 10.02 5.85 -3.02
C TYR A 95 11.09 6.60 -3.78
N ASN A 96 12.07 7.14 -3.06
CA ASN A 96 13.18 7.89 -3.64
C ASN A 96 14.48 7.56 -2.91
N ASN A 97 15.45 7.04 -3.65
CA ASN A 97 16.79 6.73 -3.13
C ASN A 97 16.79 5.92 -1.83
N GLY A 98 16.00 4.85 -1.81
CA GLY A 98 15.91 3.99 -0.63
C GLY A 98 15.02 4.52 0.47
N GLN A 99 14.35 5.66 0.26
CA GLN A 99 13.52 6.30 1.29
C GLN A 99 12.04 6.27 0.88
N PRO A 100 11.22 5.40 1.47
CA PRO A 100 9.78 5.43 1.27
C PRO A 100 9.15 6.55 2.09
N LYS A 101 8.23 7.29 1.47
CA LYS A 101 7.48 8.36 2.13
C LYS A 101 5.99 8.15 1.88
N LEU A 102 5.23 8.09 2.97
CA LEU A 102 3.78 7.99 2.88
C LEU A 102 3.20 9.32 2.38
N ILE A 103 2.41 9.25 1.31
CA ILE A 103 1.87 10.45 0.66
C ILE A 103 0.44 10.71 1.08
N GLY A 104 -0.42 9.69 0.98
CA GLY A 104 -1.82 9.82 1.29
C GLY A 104 -2.60 8.57 0.93
N TRP A 105 -3.91 8.64 1.04
CA TRP A 105 -4.78 7.48 0.82
C TRP A 105 -6.17 7.90 0.35
N GLU A 106 -6.93 6.93 -0.15
CA GLU A 106 -8.33 7.14 -0.50
C GLU A 106 -9.13 5.86 -0.30
N PHE A 107 -10.45 6.01 -0.11
CA PHE A 107 -11.36 4.88 -0.09
C PHE A 107 -11.53 4.28 -1.48
N GLY A 108 -11.62 2.94 -1.54
CA GLY A 108 -11.88 2.24 -2.80
C GLY A 108 -13.16 2.73 -3.48
N THR A 109 -14.20 3.00 -2.72
CA THR A 109 -15.46 3.52 -3.25
C THR A 109 -15.34 4.90 -3.89
N ALA A 110 -14.40 5.71 -3.43
CA ALA A 110 -14.11 7.00 -4.04
C ALA A 110 -13.22 6.85 -5.27
N ILE A 111 -12.28 5.92 -5.24
CA ILE A 111 -11.34 5.69 -6.35
C ILE A 111 -12.09 5.33 -7.64
N ILE A 112 -13.10 4.48 -7.57
CA ILE A 112 -13.85 4.04 -8.75
C ILE A 112 -14.68 5.15 -9.40
N THR A 113 -14.75 6.33 -8.78
CA THR A 113 -15.43 7.49 -9.36
C THR A 113 -14.46 8.45 -10.06
N LYS A 114 -13.16 8.16 -10.00
CA LYS A 114 -12.12 9.05 -10.53
C LYS A 114 -11.91 8.86 -12.02
N PRO A 115 -11.26 9.83 -12.71
CA PRO A 115 -10.94 9.69 -14.11
C PRO A 115 -10.07 8.47 -14.39
N VAL A 116 -10.18 7.97 -15.61
CA VAL A 116 -9.47 6.77 -16.09
C VAL A 116 -8.59 7.15 -17.25
N LYS A 117 -7.37 6.61 -17.28
CA LYS A 117 -6.42 6.83 -18.38
C LYS A 117 -5.55 5.59 -18.54
N ASP A 118 -5.17 5.28 -19.80
CA ASP A 118 -4.19 4.27 -20.10
C ASP A 118 -2.78 4.89 -20.04
N PHE A 119 -1.94 4.36 -19.16
CA PHE A 119 -0.57 4.84 -18.96
C PHE A 119 0.46 3.98 -19.72
N GLY A 120 0.01 3.28 -20.78
CA GLY A 120 0.90 2.49 -21.63
C GLY A 120 0.98 1.00 -21.29
N CYS A 121 0.17 0.54 -20.33
CA CYS A 121 0.15 -0.88 -19.93
C CYS A 121 -0.94 -1.69 -20.63
N GLY A 122 -1.75 -1.06 -21.47
CA GLY A 122 -2.89 -1.72 -22.11
C GLY A 122 -4.15 -1.79 -21.25
N THR A 123 -4.05 -1.64 -19.95
CA THR A 123 -5.18 -1.59 -19.04
C THR A 123 -5.33 -0.18 -18.48
N PRO A 124 -6.51 0.47 -18.64
CA PRO A 124 -6.74 1.78 -18.05
C PRO A 124 -6.68 1.73 -16.52
N SER A 125 -6.26 2.84 -15.93
CA SER A 125 -6.20 2.99 -14.47
C SER A 125 -6.99 4.22 -14.04
N TYR A 126 -7.66 4.12 -12.89
CA TYR A 126 -8.10 5.31 -12.16
C TYR A 126 -6.85 6.04 -11.70
N TYR A 127 -6.86 7.37 -11.74
CA TYR A 127 -5.70 8.13 -11.28
C TYR A 127 -6.12 9.30 -10.41
N ILE A 128 -5.34 9.50 -9.35
CA ILE A 128 -5.60 10.55 -8.36
C ILE A 128 -4.27 11.25 -8.08
N SER A 129 -4.26 12.58 -8.18
CA SER A 129 -3.06 13.35 -7.82
C SER A 129 -2.84 13.31 -6.31
N SER A 130 -1.58 13.47 -5.90
CA SER A 130 -1.24 13.47 -4.47
C SER A 130 -1.96 14.56 -3.69
N SER A 131 -2.25 15.70 -4.32
CA SER A 131 -2.97 16.80 -3.67
C SER A 131 -4.45 16.48 -3.36
N GLU A 132 -5.01 15.49 -4.05
CA GLU A 132 -6.40 15.08 -3.84
C GLU A 132 -6.54 13.97 -2.79
N LEU A 133 -5.43 13.38 -2.34
CA LEU A 133 -5.46 12.29 -1.39
C LEU A 133 -5.70 12.80 0.04
N ARG A 134 -6.25 11.92 0.86
CA ARG A 134 -6.50 12.19 2.28
C ARG A 134 -5.19 12.04 3.06
N SER A 135 -5.09 12.74 4.19
CA SER A 135 -3.88 12.72 5.01
C SER A 135 -3.69 11.37 5.73
N MET A 136 -2.44 10.97 5.88
CA MET A 136 -2.11 9.74 6.59
C MET A 136 -2.53 9.79 8.07
N GLU A 137 -2.50 10.97 8.69
CA GLU A 137 -2.95 11.13 10.07
C GLU A 137 -4.43 10.79 10.23
N GLU A 138 -5.25 11.16 9.26
CA GLU A 138 -6.67 10.81 9.24
C GLU A 138 -6.84 9.29 9.19
N LEU A 139 -6.06 8.59 8.36
CA LEU A 139 -6.13 7.14 8.27
C LEU A 139 -5.76 6.48 9.58
N LYS A 140 -4.68 6.92 10.19
CA LYS A 140 -4.22 6.38 11.47
C LYS A 140 -5.28 6.50 12.54
N LYS A 141 -5.95 7.65 12.62
CA LYS A 141 -7.06 7.87 13.56
C LYS A 141 -8.22 6.92 13.30
N ARG A 142 -8.60 6.75 12.03
CA ARG A 142 -9.71 5.86 11.65
C ARG A 142 -9.42 4.41 12.03
N LEU A 143 -8.21 3.93 11.74
CA LEU A 143 -7.80 2.58 12.08
C LEU A 143 -7.75 2.38 13.59
N PHE A 144 -7.21 3.34 14.31
CA PHE A 144 -7.12 3.29 15.76
C PHE A 144 -8.51 3.23 16.41
N LEU A 145 -9.42 4.13 16.01
CA LEU A 145 -10.78 4.17 16.54
C LEU A 145 -11.55 2.88 16.25
N ARG A 146 -11.40 2.34 15.05
CA ARG A 146 -12.07 1.08 14.68
C ARG A 146 -11.58 -0.10 15.51
N ARG A 147 -10.27 -0.14 15.81
CA ARG A 147 -9.71 -1.18 16.67
C ARG A 147 -10.33 -1.16 18.05
N PHE A 148 -10.55 0.02 18.62
CA PHE A 148 -11.20 0.16 19.91
C PHE A 148 -12.68 -0.20 19.86
N ALA A 149 -13.37 0.19 18.79
CA ALA A 149 -14.79 -0.11 18.63
C ALA A 149 -15.05 -1.62 18.49
N ASN A 150 -14.11 -2.36 17.93
CA ASN A 150 -14.24 -3.80 17.66
C ASN A 150 -13.47 -4.67 18.67
N GLY A 151 -12.73 -4.06 19.52
CA GLY A 151 -11.97 -4.72 20.57
C GLY A 151 -12.73 -4.78 21.85
#